data_52c637fe38230cd876f59eeda286501e
#
_entry.id   52c637fe38230cd876f59eeda286501e
#
_cell.length_a   1.000
_cell.length_b   1.000
_cell.length_c   1.000
_cell.angle_alpha   90.00
_cell.angle_beta   90.00
_cell.angle_gamma   90.00
#
_symmetry.space_group_name_H-M   'P 1'
#
loop_
_entity.id
_entity.type
_entity.pdbx_description
1 polymer ?
#
loop_
_entity_poly.entity_id
_entity_poly.type
_entity_poly.pdbx_seq_one_letter_code
_entity_poly.pdbx_strand_id
1 'polypeptide(L)'
;PEMMFRRAIVLTANMPKIGAHMSGSAIDISVFRRDDGTEVWRGYPYLEMSECTPMRSPFVAPEHVATRLEICAMMEKHGFIHFPFEFWHFDKDDAGMHILTGNPAPCRFGPVNWDPNTNEVTPVENPLTLLNPLSVIESEIAAALIRAKAQ
;
A
#
# COMPACT_ATOMS: atom_id res chain seq x y z
N PRO A 1 19.81 3.90 -7.78
CA PRO A 1 19.82 3.11 -6.54
C PRO A 1 19.15 3.84 -5.39
N GLU A 2 19.56 5.07 -5.04
CA GLU A 2 19.04 5.82 -3.89
C GLU A 2 17.51 5.98 -3.92
N MET A 3 16.94 6.37 -5.05
CA MET A 3 15.49 6.52 -5.20
C MET A 3 14.76 5.18 -4.98
N MET A 4 15.34 4.06 -5.41
CA MET A 4 14.78 2.72 -5.15
C MET A 4 14.78 2.39 -3.66
N PHE A 5 15.86 2.67 -2.94
CA PHE A 5 15.93 2.44 -1.49
C PHE A 5 14.97 3.34 -0.72
N ARG A 6 14.87 4.63 -1.08
CA ARG A 6 13.90 5.54 -0.47
C ARG A 6 12.47 5.03 -0.65
N ARG A 7 12.14 4.60 -1.88
CA ARG A 7 10.82 4.02 -2.19
C ARG A 7 10.57 2.72 -1.43
N ALA A 8 11.53 1.80 -1.38
CA ALA A 8 11.41 0.54 -0.67
C ALA A 8 11.16 0.75 0.83
N ILE A 9 11.90 1.66 1.48
CA ILE A 9 11.75 1.95 2.91
C ILE A 9 10.39 2.59 3.21
N VAL A 10 9.89 3.48 2.34
CA VAL A 10 8.57 4.11 2.50
C VAL A 10 7.44 3.08 2.32
N LEU A 11 7.58 2.16 1.37
CA LEU A 11 6.57 1.14 1.07
C LEU A 11 6.64 -0.07 2.01
N THR A 12 7.81 -0.37 2.56
CA THR A 12 7.97 -1.44 3.54
C THR A 12 7.61 -0.89 4.92
N ALA A 13 6.53 -1.40 5.50
CA ALA A 13 6.15 -1.06 6.86
C ALA A 13 7.16 -1.66 7.85
N ASN A 14 8.27 -0.98 8.09
CA ASN A 14 9.24 -1.34 9.14
C ASN A 14 8.61 -1.36 10.52
N MET A 15 7.52 -0.60 10.68
CA MET A 15 6.65 -0.59 11.85
C MET A 15 5.25 -1.03 11.40
N PRO A 16 4.97 -2.34 11.33
CA PRO A 16 3.71 -2.86 10.78
C PRO A 16 2.46 -2.31 11.47
N LYS A 17 2.58 -1.81 12.70
CA LYS A 17 1.47 -1.25 13.47
C LYS A 17 0.87 0.04 12.93
N ILE A 18 1.50 0.70 11.97
CA ILE A 18 0.98 1.92 11.34
C ILE A 18 0.71 1.77 9.83
N GLY A 19 0.97 0.60 9.29
CA GLY A 19 0.57 0.30 7.90
C GLY A 19 -0.95 0.26 7.77
N ALA A 20 -1.50 0.67 6.62
CA ALA A 20 -2.94 0.71 6.39
C ALA A 20 -3.61 -0.66 6.58
N HIS A 21 -2.96 -1.75 6.20
CA HIS A 21 -3.45 -3.12 6.42
C HIS A 21 -3.68 -3.47 7.89
N MET A 22 -2.91 -2.89 8.81
CA MET A 22 -3.06 -3.12 10.25
C MET A 22 -4.31 -2.49 10.84
N SER A 23 -4.96 -1.60 10.11
CA SER A 23 -6.28 -1.06 10.48
C SER A 23 -7.43 -2.02 10.13
N GLY A 24 -7.16 -3.04 9.29
CA GLY A 24 -8.17 -3.93 8.73
C GLY A 24 -9.05 -3.29 7.65
N SER A 25 -8.72 -2.08 7.18
CA SER A 25 -9.50 -1.32 6.20
C SER A 25 -8.86 -1.27 4.82
N ALA A 26 -7.55 -1.45 4.72
CA ALA A 26 -6.86 -1.56 3.45
C ALA A 26 -6.76 -3.02 3.00
N ILE A 27 -6.92 -3.25 1.69
CA ILE A 27 -6.88 -4.57 1.09
C ILE A 27 -6.07 -4.56 -0.21
N ASP A 28 -5.34 -5.66 -0.43
CA ASP A 28 -4.73 -5.98 -1.71
C ASP A 28 -5.58 -7.01 -2.43
N ILE A 29 -5.86 -6.78 -3.71
CA ILE A 29 -6.74 -7.66 -4.48
C ILE A 29 -6.11 -8.20 -5.74
N SER A 30 -6.43 -9.47 -6.06
CA SER A 30 -6.40 -10.05 -7.40
C SER A 30 -7.83 -10.17 -7.94
N VAL A 31 -7.97 -10.07 -9.24
CA VAL A 31 -9.27 -10.16 -9.93
C VAL A 31 -9.22 -11.34 -10.88
N PHE A 32 -10.25 -12.20 -10.81
CA PHE A 32 -10.35 -13.39 -11.64
C PHE A 32 -11.61 -13.34 -12.50
N ARG A 33 -11.52 -13.88 -13.70
CA ARG A 33 -12.68 -14.09 -14.56
C ARG A 33 -13.60 -15.12 -13.92
N ARG A 34 -14.89 -14.87 -14.00
CA ARG A 34 -15.88 -15.75 -13.38
C ARG A 34 -16.16 -17.02 -14.19
N ASP A 35 -15.95 -16.93 -15.49
CA ASP A 35 -16.27 -18.02 -16.45
C ASP A 35 -15.20 -19.11 -16.47
N ASP A 36 -13.93 -18.76 -16.35
CA ASP A 36 -12.82 -19.71 -16.47
C ASP A 36 -11.82 -19.68 -15.28
N GLY A 37 -12.00 -18.78 -14.33
CA GLY A 37 -11.14 -18.65 -13.17
C GLY A 37 -9.74 -18.09 -13.47
N THR A 38 -9.50 -17.57 -14.68
CA THR A 38 -8.22 -16.98 -15.02
C THR A 38 -8.05 -15.60 -14.37
N GLU A 39 -6.83 -15.28 -13.92
CA GLU A 39 -6.53 -13.95 -13.39
C GLU A 39 -6.60 -12.90 -14.50
N VAL A 40 -7.24 -11.77 -14.19
CA VAL A 40 -7.28 -10.61 -15.07
C VAL A 40 -5.91 -9.96 -15.08
N TRP A 41 -5.19 -10.10 -16.18
CA TRP A 41 -3.88 -9.51 -16.35
C TRP A 41 -3.94 -7.99 -16.36
N ARG A 42 -3.16 -7.34 -15.50
CA ARG A 42 -3.14 -5.89 -15.27
C ARG A 42 -1.81 -5.25 -15.70
N GLY A 43 -1.06 -5.92 -16.60
CA GLY A 43 0.16 -5.43 -17.20
C GLY A 43 1.42 -5.63 -16.36
N TYR A 44 1.28 -6.19 -15.15
CA TYR A 44 2.41 -6.57 -14.28
C TYR A 44 1.96 -7.61 -13.23
N PRO A 45 2.87 -8.48 -12.76
CA PRO A 45 2.53 -9.46 -11.72
C PRO A 45 2.06 -8.82 -10.42
N TYR A 46 1.12 -9.48 -9.77
CA TYR A 46 0.60 -9.10 -8.46
C TYR A 46 1.70 -9.17 -7.38
N LEU A 47 1.77 -8.16 -6.53
CA LEU A 47 2.75 -7.96 -5.45
C LEU A 47 4.21 -7.78 -5.88
N GLU A 48 4.52 -7.76 -7.16
CA GLU A 48 5.88 -7.44 -7.61
C GLU A 48 6.06 -5.92 -7.73
N MET A 49 7.11 -5.38 -7.09
CA MET A 49 7.40 -3.95 -7.03
C MET A 49 8.36 -3.52 -8.13
N SER A 50 7.92 -2.61 -8.99
CA SER A 50 8.73 -2.01 -10.07
C SER A 50 8.18 -0.67 -10.53
N GLU A 51 8.75 -0.11 -11.57
CA GLU A 51 8.18 1.04 -12.29
C GLU A 51 6.82 0.76 -12.94
N CYS A 52 6.45 -0.51 -13.12
CA CYS A 52 5.13 -0.93 -13.61
C CYS A 52 4.06 -0.96 -12.51
N THR A 53 4.44 -0.89 -11.23
CA THR A 53 3.53 -1.01 -10.09
C THR A 53 2.54 0.14 -9.93
N PRO A 54 2.89 1.42 -10.17
CA PRO A 54 1.93 2.51 -10.02
C PRO A 54 0.69 2.34 -10.90
N MET A 55 -0.48 2.74 -10.38
CA MET A 55 -1.78 2.58 -11.04
C MET A 55 -1.79 3.08 -12.49
N ARG A 56 -1.14 4.22 -12.75
CA ARG A 56 -1.02 4.85 -14.07
C ARG A 56 0.42 4.87 -14.57
N SER A 57 1.13 3.74 -14.41
CA SER A 57 2.52 3.67 -14.86
C SER A 57 2.62 3.89 -16.37
N PRO A 58 3.54 4.75 -16.84
CA PRO A 58 3.80 4.93 -18.27
C PRO A 58 4.53 3.74 -18.92
N PHE A 59 5.00 2.79 -18.13
CA PHE A 59 5.66 1.56 -18.58
C PHE A 59 4.70 0.38 -18.78
N VAL A 60 3.43 0.60 -18.54
CA VAL A 60 2.35 -0.39 -18.73
C VAL A 60 1.53 0.00 -19.96
N ALA A 61 1.19 -0.99 -20.78
CA ALA A 61 0.39 -0.79 -21.98
C ALA A 61 -0.97 -0.15 -21.66
N PRO A 62 -1.48 0.77 -22.48
CA PRO A 62 -2.68 1.56 -22.19
C PRO A 62 -3.93 0.70 -21.89
N GLU A 63 -4.09 -0.44 -22.56
CA GLU A 63 -5.19 -1.38 -22.33
C GLU A 63 -5.18 -1.97 -20.92
N HIS A 64 -4.00 -2.24 -20.35
CA HIS A 64 -3.88 -2.74 -18.98
C HIS A 64 -4.08 -1.62 -17.95
N VAL A 65 -3.67 -0.39 -18.26
CA VAL A 65 -4.01 0.77 -17.43
C VAL A 65 -5.52 0.99 -17.42
N ALA A 66 -6.20 0.85 -18.57
CA ALA A 66 -7.66 0.91 -18.63
C ALA A 66 -8.31 -0.16 -17.74
N THR A 67 -7.85 -1.41 -17.81
CA THR A 67 -8.32 -2.50 -16.95
C THR A 67 -8.15 -2.17 -15.46
N ARG A 68 -6.99 -1.60 -15.06
CA ARG A 68 -6.78 -1.14 -13.67
C ARG A 68 -7.82 -0.10 -13.25
N LEU A 69 -8.12 0.86 -14.12
CA LEU A 69 -9.09 1.92 -13.83
C LEU A 69 -10.54 1.42 -13.78
N GLU A 70 -10.90 0.43 -14.57
CA GLU A 70 -12.20 -0.25 -14.48
C GLU A 70 -12.36 -0.93 -13.11
N ILE A 71 -11.31 -1.60 -12.62
CA ILE A 71 -11.30 -2.21 -11.28
C ILE A 71 -11.42 -1.12 -10.21
N CYS A 72 -10.70 0.00 -10.34
CA CYS A 72 -10.86 1.15 -9.43
C CYS A 72 -12.31 1.62 -9.38
N ALA A 73 -12.95 1.82 -10.52
CA ALA A 73 -14.34 2.26 -10.60
C ALA A 73 -15.33 1.28 -9.94
N MET A 74 -15.03 -0.03 -9.95
CA MET A 74 -15.80 -1.02 -9.19
C MET A 74 -15.59 -0.88 -7.69
N MET A 75 -14.35 -0.74 -7.24
CA MET A 75 -14.00 -0.61 -5.83
C MET A 75 -14.56 0.68 -5.22
N GLU A 76 -14.52 1.78 -5.98
CA GLU A 76 -15.08 3.08 -5.57
C GLU A 76 -16.58 3.03 -5.28
N LYS A 77 -17.34 2.21 -6.03
CA LYS A 77 -18.78 1.97 -5.74
C LYS A 77 -19.02 1.35 -4.36
N HIS A 78 -18.00 0.71 -3.79
CA HIS A 78 -18.04 0.10 -2.46
C HIS A 78 -17.32 0.94 -1.38
N GLY A 79 -16.95 2.18 -1.73
CA GLY A 79 -16.34 3.15 -0.82
C GLY A 79 -14.85 2.95 -0.59
N PHE A 80 -14.18 2.17 -1.44
CA PHE A 80 -12.73 2.09 -1.44
C PHE A 80 -12.15 3.12 -2.41
N ILE A 81 -10.94 3.59 -2.14
CA ILE A 81 -10.13 4.34 -3.11
C ILE A 81 -8.86 3.56 -3.42
N HIS A 82 -8.33 3.75 -4.61
CA HIS A 82 -7.08 3.12 -5.00
C HIS A 82 -5.88 3.89 -4.43
N PHE A 83 -4.86 3.16 -4.01
CA PHE A 83 -3.55 3.71 -3.72
C PHE A 83 -2.79 3.97 -5.04
N PRO A 84 -2.32 5.20 -5.31
CA PRO A 84 -1.81 5.53 -6.65
C PRO A 84 -0.49 4.83 -7.01
N PHE A 85 0.23 4.30 -6.01
CA PHE A 85 1.55 3.68 -6.22
C PHE A 85 1.51 2.15 -6.34
N GLU A 86 0.34 1.52 -6.07
CA GLU A 86 0.16 0.07 -6.16
C GLU A 86 -1.20 -0.27 -6.76
N PHE A 87 -1.21 -0.93 -7.93
CA PHE A 87 -2.45 -1.19 -8.66
C PHE A 87 -3.36 -2.27 -8.03
N TRP A 88 -2.93 -2.88 -6.96
CA TRP A 88 -3.69 -3.89 -6.20
C TRP A 88 -4.23 -3.37 -4.87
N HIS A 89 -3.68 -2.25 -4.35
CA HIS A 89 -3.96 -1.74 -3.01
C HIS A 89 -5.11 -0.73 -3.00
N PHE A 90 -6.04 -0.94 -2.08
CA PHE A 90 -7.22 -0.10 -1.89
C PHE A 90 -7.44 0.21 -0.43
N ASP A 91 -7.68 1.49 -0.14
CA ASP A 91 -7.93 2.02 1.20
C ASP A 91 -9.42 2.33 1.41
N LYS A 92 -9.90 2.20 2.65
CA LYS A 92 -11.27 2.59 3.02
C LYS A 92 -11.31 3.20 4.41
N ASP A 93 -11.62 4.50 4.48
CA ASP A 93 -11.82 5.27 5.71
C ASP A 93 -10.70 5.12 6.75
N ASP A 94 -9.48 5.02 6.28
CA ASP A 94 -8.23 5.00 7.03
C ASP A 94 -7.38 6.24 6.75
N ALA A 95 -6.22 6.32 7.36
CA ALA A 95 -5.31 7.45 7.19
C ALA A 95 -4.83 7.60 5.73
N GLY A 96 -4.63 6.50 4.99
CA GLY A 96 -4.25 6.51 3.58
C GLY A 96 -5.30 7.21 2.73
N MET A 97 -6.54 6.77 2.83
CA MET A 97 -7.68 7.39 2.13
C MET A 97 -7.83 8.86 2.48
N HIS A 98 -7.77 9.23 3.77
CA HIS A 98 -7.95 10.62 4.20
C HIS A 98 -6.84 11.54 3.68
N ILE A 99 -5.59 11.07 3.66
CA ILE A 99 -4.46 11.81 3.07
C ILE A 99 -4.65 11.99 1.56
N LEU A 100 -5.00 10.92 0.84
CA LEU A 100 -5.18 10.95 -0.61
C LEU A 100 -6.34 11.82 -1.07
N THR A 101 -7.41 11.89 -0.28
CA THR A 101 -8.60 12.69 -0.58
C THR A 101 -8.56 14.10 0.00
N GLY A 102 -7.56 14.41 0.84
CA GLY A 102 -7.50 15.68 1.57
C GLY A 102 -8.62 15.84 2.61
N ASN A 103 -9.21 14.74 3.09
CA ASN A 103 -10.25 14.77 4.09
C ASN A 103 -9.67 15.07 5.48
N PRO A 104 -10.00 16.21 6.13
CA PRO A 104 -9.46 16.58 7.43
C PRO A 104 -10.17 15.90 8.61
N ALA A 105 -11.24 15.16 8.37
CA ALA A 105 -11.97 14.46 9.43
C ALA A 105 -11.11 13.32 10.03
N PRO A 106 -11.32 12.93 11.29
CA PRO A 106 -10.72 11.71 11.82
C PRO A 106 -11.17 10.50 11.01
N CYS A 107 -10.23 9.64 10.64
CA CYS A 107 -10.53 8.38 9.97
C CYS A 107 -11.20 7.40 10.95
N ARG A 108 -12.05 6.55 10.41
CA ARG A 108 -12.78 5.54 11.21
C ARG A 108 -11.89 4.39 11.65
N PHE A 109 -10.95 3.99 10.80
CA PHE A 109 -10.05 2.88 11.03
C PHE A 109 -8.62 3.38 11.25
N GLY A 110 -7.98 2.84 12.27
CA GLY A 110 -6.61 3.19 12.65
C GLY A 110 -5.81 1.97 13.08
N PRO A 111 -4.54 2.14 13.46
CA PRO A 111 -3.70 1.03 13.88
C PRO A 111 -4.24 0.36 15.15
N VAL A 112 -4.19 -0.96 15.15
CA VAL A 112 -4.66 -1.81 16.25
C VAL A 112 -3.58 -2.81 16.69
N ASN A 113 -3.65 -3.21 17.96
CA ASN A 113 -2.99 -4.40 18.44
C ASN A 113 -3.99 -5.55 18.34
N TRP A 114 -3.55 -6.69 17.87
CA TRP A 114 -4.35 -7.92 17.79
C TRP A 114 -3.63 -9.06 18.48
N ASP A 115 -4.34 -9.74 19.39
CA ASP A 115 -3.86 -10.97 20.02
C ASP A 115 -4.45 -12.18 19.27
N PRO A 116 -3.63 -12.98 18.57
CA PRO A 116 -4.10 -14.13 17.81
C PRO A 116 -4.64 -15.27 18.71
N ASN A 117 -4.30 -15.31 19.99
CA ASN A 117 -4.77 -16.37 20.90
C ASN A 117 -6.18 -16.10 21.42
N THR A 118 -6.50 -14.85 21.70
CA THR A 118 -7.80 -14.42 22.23
C THR A 118 -8.71 -13.80 21.17
N ASN A 119 -8.14 -13.48 19.99
CA ASN A 119 -8.79 -12.68 18.94
C ASN A 119 -9.23 -11.29 19.44
N GLU A 120 -8.59 -10.79 20.48
CA GLU A 120 -8.85 -9.47 21.02
C GLU A 120 -8.16 -8.40 20.15
N VAL A 121 -8.91 -7.33 19.85
CA VAL A 121 -8.42 -6.17 19.11
C VAL A 121 -8.52 -4.94 20.00
N THR A 122 -7.39 -4.23 20.19
CA THR A 122 -7.35 -2.99 20.96
C THR A 122 -6.72 -1.86 20.13
N PRO A 123 -7.22 -0.62 20.22
CA PRO A 123 -6.60 0.53 19.56
C PRO A 123 -5.17 0.76 20.06
N VAL A 124 -4.31 1.24 19.16
CA VAL A 124 -3.01 1.80 19.56
C VAL A 124 -3.25 3.19 20.14
N GLU A 125 -2.94 3.40 21.42
CA GLU A 125 -3.25 4.66 22.13
C GLU A 125 -2.54 5.88 21.53
N ASN A 126 -1.27 5.73 21.13
CA ASN A 126 -0.48 6.82 20.54
C ASN A 126 0.23 6.34 19.27
N PRO A 127 -0.43 6.33 18.10
CA PRO A 127 0.14 5.83 16.87
C PRO A 127 1.35 6.66 16.39
N LEU A 128 1.46 7.93 16.77
CA LEU A 128 2.58 8.78 16.37
C LEU A 128 3.92 8.31 16.96
N THR A 129 3.92 7.61 18.09
CA THR A 129 5.14 7.01 18.66
C THR A 129 5.68 5.85 17.85
N LEU A 130 4.89 5.33 16.92
CA LEU A 130 5.24 4.20 16.05
C LEU A 130 5.80 4.67 14.69
N LEU A 131 5.80 5.97 14.41
CA LEU A 131 6.41 6.53 13.20
C LEU A 131 7.93 6.38 13.28
N ASN A 132 8.51 5.92 12.18
CA ASN A 132 9.97 5.92 12.05
C ASN A 132 10.48 7.36 11.98
N PRO A 133 11.38 7.78 12.88
CA PRO A 133 12.01 9.10 12.76
C PRO A 133 12.74 9.24 11.42
N LEU A 134 12.68 10.41 10.80
CA LEU A 134 13.36 10.67 9.52
C LEU A 134 14.85 10.33 9.57
N SER A 135 15.52 10.59 10.71
CA SER A 135 16.92 10.24 10.93
C SER A 135 17.21 8.74 10.84
N VAL A 136 16.29 7.89 11.29
CA VAL A 136 16.40 6.43 11.16
C VAL A 136 16.27 6.02 9.70
N ILE A 137 15.26 6.55 8.98
CA ILE A 137 15.06 6.29 7.56
C ILE A 137 16.31 6.68 6.75
N GLU A 138 16.85 7.87 6.97
CA GLU A 138 18.05 8.33 6.26
C GLU A 138 19.29 7.49 6.59
N SER A 139 19.44 7.04 7.83
CA SER A 139 20.53 6.14 8.23
C SER A 139 20.44 4.77 7.53
N GLU A 140 19.24 4.20 7.44
CA GLU A 140 19.04 2.93 6.74
C GLU A 140 19.27 3.05 5.24
N ILE A 141 18.86 4.15 4.62
CA ILE A 141 19.14 4.45 3.21
C ILE A 141 20.66 4.53 2.98
N ALA A 142 21.38 5.27 3.82
CA ALA A 142 22.83 5.39 3.72
C ALA A 142 23.54 4.02 3.84
N ALA A 143 23.12 3.20 4.80
CA ALA A 143 23.64 1.85 4.98
C ALA A 143 23.34 0.94 3.76
N ALA A 144 22.14 1.03 3.19
CA ALA A 144 21.77 0.29 1.99
C ALA A 144 22.60 0.70 0.76
N LEU A 145 22.86 2.00 0.59
CA LEU A 145 23.72 2.52 -0.47
C LEU A 145 25.17 2.04 -0.36
N ILE A 146 25.70 1.93 0.87
CA ILE A 146 27.05 1.37 1.11
C ILE A 146 27.08 -0.10 0.68
N ARG A 147 26.10 -0.90 1.12
CA ARG A 147 26.02 -2.33 0.74
C ARG A 147 25.92 -2.52 -0.76
N ALA A 148 25.11 -1.69 -1.46
CA ALA A 148 24.95 -1.78 -2.91
C ALA A 148 26.22 -1.42 -3.71
N LYS A 149 27.12 -0.60 -3.14
CA LYS A 149 28.41 -0.26 -3.76
C LYS A 149 29.50 -1.30 -3.53
N ALA A 150 29.32 -2.17 -2.55
CA ALA A 150 30.27 -3.23 -2.18
C ALA A 150 30.05 -4.54 -2.97
N GLN A 151 28.96 -4.64 -3.73
CA GLN A 151 28.64 -5.70 -4.68
C GLN A 151 29.12 -5.33 -6.10
#